data_ede2342b98e71af1d637c008c71c2baf
#
_entry.id   ede2342b98e71af1d637c008c71c2baf
#
_cell.length_a   1.000
_cell.length_b   1.000
_cell.length_c   1.000
_cell.angle_alpha   90.00
_cell.angle_beta   90.00
_cell.angle_gamma   90.00
#
_symmetry.space_group_name_H-M   'P 1'
#
loop_
_entity.id
_entity.type
_entity.pdbx_description
1 polymer ?
#
loop_
_entity_poly.entity_id
_entity_poly.type
_entity_poly.pdbx_seq_one_letter_code
_entity_poly.pdbx_strand_id
1 'polypeptide(L)'
;APIGSLVSEPQPSEEAGETGTTVCFKPDIEIFSIGIVFDYATLSARLRELAYLNGGVRIVFRDERESARDAEGNPHEEIYFYEGGIKEYVAYMNKEKDALHPEIIYVNSEKDGVQVEAALQWCSDAYSDSILGFANNIRTVDGGTHIEGLKTVLTRTLNAFAKKLGKRKESDSNLAGENIREGLTAVLSVKVPEPEFEGQTKTKLGNTEVRGIVDNLVGEALSQFLEFNPSVIGLILEKAIQAFNAAEAARRARELVRRKSVLESSTLPGKLADCSDRDPVNTELYIVEGDSAGGSAKQGRDRKFQAILPIRGKLINVEKA
;
A
#
# COMPACT_ATOMS: atom_id res chain seq x y z
N ALA A 1 -27.46 9.71 27.77
CA ALA A 1 -26.80 10.70 28.61
C ALA A 1 -27.63 12.00 28.53
N PRO A 2 -27.82 12.74 29.61
CA PRO A 2 -28.50 14.01 29.54
C PRO A 2 -27.68 14.96 28.63
N ILE A 3 -28.34 15.54 27.65
CA ILE A 3 -27.78 16.65 26.87
C ILE A 3 -27.56 17.76 27.89
N GLY A 4 -26.30 18.15 28.13
CA GLY A 4 -25.99 19.24 29.05
C GLY A 4 -26.71 20.52 28.62
N SER A 5 -27.33 21.19 29.57
CA SER A 5 -27.87 22.53 29.33
C SER A 5 -26.72 23.52 29.14
N LEU A 6 -26.94 24.53 28.33
CA LEU A 6 -26.02 25.68 28.22
C LEU A 6 -25.72 26.21 29.62
N VAL A 7 -24.45 26.30 29.98
CA VAL A 7 -24.00 26.76 31.31
C VAL A 7 -23.93 28.29 31.38
N SER A 8 -23.88 28.97 30.23
CA SER A 8 -23.91 30.42 30.10
C SER A 8 -24.65 30.84 28.84
N GLU A 9 -25.27 31.99 28.88
CA GLU A 9 -25.78 32.65 27.67
C GLU A 9 -24.63 33.11 26.78
N PRO A 10 -24.85 33.15 25.43
CA PRO A 10 -23.86 33.71 24.53
C PRO A 10 -23.50 35.15 24.96
N GLN A 11 -22.22 35.40 25.21
CA GLN A 11 -21.75 36.77 25.50
C GLN A 11 -21.27 37.41 24.19
N PRO A 12 -21.60 38.68 23.94
CA PRO A 12 -21.02 39.38 22.79
C PRO A 12 -19.51 39.48 22.96
N SER A 13 -18.73 39.17 21.91
CA SER A 13 -17.31 39.40 21.90
C SER A 13 -17.04 40.92 21.98
N GLU A 14 -16.04 41.34 22.73
CA GLU A 14 -15.65 42.79 22.83
C GLU A 14 -15.05 43.30 21.52
N GLU A 15 -14.64 42.42 20.62
CA GLU A 15 -14.14 42.72 19.27
C GLU A 15 -15.21 42.43 18.22
N ALA A 16 -15.69 43.48 17.58
CA ALA A 16 -16.73 43.39 16.55
C ALA A 16 -16.22 42.60 15.34
N GLY A 17 -16.74 41.41 15.14
CA GLY A 17 -16.45 40.51 13.98
C GLY A 17 -15.80 39.17 14.33
N GLU A 18 -15.35 38.95 15.53
CA GLU A 18 -14.85 37.62 15.94
C GLU A 18 -15.99 36.69 16.39
N THR A 19 -16.01 35.49 15.83
CA THR A 19 -16.93 34.44 16.23
C THR A 19 -16.13 33.19 16.63
N GLY A 20 -16.60 32.50 17.65
CA GLY A 20 -15.90 31.30 18.12
C GLY A 20 -16.77 30.41 19.00
N THR A 21 -16.32 29.18 19.22
CA THR A 21 -16.98 28.24 20.12
C THR A 21 -15.92 27.66 21.06
N THR A 22 -16.18 27.69 22.35
CA THR A 22 -15.36 27.04 23.37
C THR A 22 -16.08 25.83 23.90
N VAL A 23 -15.40 24.67 23.87
CA VAL A 23 -15.90 23.41 24.44
C VAL A 23 -14.94 22.96 25.53
N CYS A 24 -15.48 22.81 26.76
CA CYS A 24 -14.73 22.28 27.90
C CYS A 24 -15.39 20.98 28.38
N PHE A 25 -14.60 19.92 28.55
CA PHE A 25 -15.12 18.66 29.07
C PHE A 25 -14.09 17.97 29.98
N LYS A 26 -14.59 17.12 30.85
CA LYS A 26 -13.80 16.21 31.66
C LYS A 26 -14.31 14.80 31.45
N PRO A 27 -13.45 13.83 31.07
CA PRO A 27 -13.86 12.43 30.94
C PRO A 27 -14.38 11.88 32.29
N ASP A 28 -15.40 11.04 32.23
CA ASP A 28 -15.96 10.41 33.42
C ASP A 28 -15.08 9.25 33.89
N ILE A 29 -14.62 9.31 35.14
CA ILE A 29 -13.75 8.32 35.74
C ILE A 29 -14.47 6.95 35.92
N GLU A 30 -15.79 6.92 36.03
CA GLU A 30 -16.55 5.68 36.14
C GLU A 30 -16.58 4.93 34.79
N ILE A 31 -16.54 5.66 33.68
CA ILE A 31 -16.49 5.08 32.33
C ILE A 31 -15.05 4.77 31.93
N PHE A 32 -14.13 5.68 32.18
CA PHE A 32 -12.71 5.54 31.83
C PHE A 32 -11.89 5.03 33.02
N SER A 33 -12.12 3.78 33.40
CA SER A 33 -11.54 3.14 34.59
C SER A 33 -10.01 2.99 34.55
N ILE A 34 -9.37 3.03 33.36
CA ILE A 34 -7.92 2.93 33.19
C ILE A 34 -7.21 4.26 33.52
N GLY A 35 -7.99 5.35 33.61
CA GLY A 35 -7.51 6.70 33.89
C GLY A 35 -7.92 7.72 32.84
N ILE A 36 -7.83 8.98 33.20
CA ILE A 36 -8.20 10.13 32.36
C ILE A 36 -7.00 11.00 31.97
N VAL A 37 -5.81 10.45 32.01
CA VAL A 37 -4.58 11.17 31.61
C VAL A 37 -4.44 11.09 30.10
N PHE A 38 -4.53 12.24 29.45
CA PHE A 38 -4.32 12.33 28.01
C PHE A 38 -2.82 12.16 27.68
N ASP A 39 -2.54 11.33 26.67
CA ASP A 39 -1.20 11.18 26.11
C ASP A 39 -0.92 12.30 25.11
N TYR A 40 0.11 13.10 25.38
CA TYR A 40 0.47 14.25 24.55
C TYR A 40 0.85 13.83 23.12
N ALA A 41 1.69 12.79 23.00
CA ALA A 41 2.19 12.37 21.69
C ALA A 41 1.06 11.90 20.76
N THR A 42 0.10 11.14 21.30
CA THR A 42 -1.08 10.68 20.56
C THR A 42 -1.94 11.84 20.08
N LEU A 43 -2.20 12.82 20.95
CA LEU A 43 -2.99 14.01 20.58
C LEU A 43 -2.25 14.89 19.58
N SER A 44 -0.96 15.17 19.81
CA SER A 44 -0.09 15.92 18.92
C SER A 44 -0.09 15.32 17.51
N ALA A 45 0.15 14.01 17.40
CA ALA A 45 0.12 13.32 16.10
C ALA A 45 -1.23 13.47 15.39
N ARG A 46 -2.33 13.33 16.13
CA ARG A 46 -3.69 13.46 15.56
C ARG A 46 -4.03 14.88 15.14
N LEU A 47 -3.66 15.89 15.93
CA LEU A 47 -3.88 17.30 15.59
C LEU A 47 -3.05 17.73 14.39
N ARG A 48 -1.80 17.27 14.30
CA ARG A 48 -0.95 17.48 13.12
C ARG A 48 -1.57 16.87 11.87
N GLU A 49 -2.08 15.63 11.97
CA GLU A 49 -2.80 14.95 10.87
C GLU A 49 -4.02 15.78 10.42
N LEU A 50 -4.83 16.26 11.36
CA LEU A 50 -5.98 17.11 11.06
C LEU A 50 -5.61 18.43 10.39
N ALA A 51 -4.49 19.03 10.77
CA ALA A 51 -3.99 20.25 10.14
C ALA A 51 -3.56 20.01 8.69
N TYR A 52 -2.94 18.86 8.40
CA TYR A 52 -2.64 18.45 7.01
C TYR A 52 -3.89 18.18 6.18
N LEU A 53 -4.92 17.55 6.77
CA LEU A 53 -6.17 17.24 6.07
C LEU A 53 -7.05 18.48 5.80
N ASN A 54 -6.78 19.59 6.47
CA ASN A 54 -7.53 20.84 6.34
C ASN A 54 -6.55 21.99 6.09
N GLY A 55 -5.99 22.02 4.88
CA GLY A 55 -5.00 23.04 4.49
C GLY A 55 -5.45 24.45 4.83
N GLY A 56 -4.55 25.27 5.40
CA GLY A 56 -4.83 26.61 5.84
C GLY A 56 -5.48 26.75 7.22
N VAL A 57 -5.83 25.65 7.89
CA VAL A 57 -6.32 25.66 9.27
C VAL A 57 -5.14 25.70 10.25
N ARG A 58 -5.14 26.69 11.14
CA ARG A 58 -4.14 26.82 12.19
C ARG A 58 -4.66 26.17 13.47
N ILE A 59 -3.95 25.15 13.96
CA ILE A 59 -4.24 24.46 15.23
C ILE A 59 -3.15 24.79 16.22
N VAL A 60 -3.53 25.34 17.37
CA VAL A 60 -2.63 25.57 18.52
C VAL A 60 -2.92 24.50 19.56
N PHE A 61 -1.93 23.71 19.90
CA PHE A 61 -2.02 22.67 20.91
C PHE A 61 -1.14 23.02 22.09
N ARG A 62 -1.75 23.16 23.27
CA ARG A 62 -1.06 23.57 24.49
C ARG A 62 -1.30 22.57 25.61
N ASP A 63 -0.23 22.12 26.24
CA ASP A 63 -0.27 21.29 27.44
C ASP A 63 0.01 22.17 28.67
N GLU A 64 -1.03 22.44 29.47
CA GLU A 64 -0.97 23.31 30.64
C GLU A 64 -0.61 22.55 31.93
N ARG A 65 -0.38 21.23 31.87
CA ARG A 65 0.01 20.44 33.03
C ARG A 65 1.35 20.93 33.58
N GLU A 66 1.48 20.93 34.91
CA GLU A 66 2.74 21.36 35.57
C GLU A 66 3.96 20.55 35.09
N SER A 67 3.78 19.25 34.85
CA SER A 67 4.84 18.36 34.34
C SER A 67 5.30 18.65 32.92
N ALA A 68 4.56 19.43 32.15
CA ALA A 68 4.86 19.79 30.77
C ALA A 68 5.41 21.22 30.63
N ARG A 69 5.57 21.95 31.72
CA ARG A 69 6.11 23.32 31.73
C ARG A 69 7.63 23.31 31.55
N ASP A 70 8.11 24.32 30.85
CA ASP A 70 9.56 24.58 30.72
C ASP A 70 10.15 25.14 32.03
N ALA A 71 11.47 25.44 32.03
CA ALA A 71 12.18 26.00 33.19
C ALA A 71 11.68 27.38 33.58
N GLU A 72 11.10 28.14 32.67
CA GLU A 72 10.53 29.47 32.86
C GLU A 72 9.05 29.42 33.27
N GLY A 73 8.45 28.21 33.35
CA GLY A 73 7.06 27.98 33.76
C GLY A 73 6.03 28.12 32.62
N ASN A 74 6.48 28.26 31.36
CA ASN A 74 5.57 28.32 30.22
C ASN A 74 5.03 26.94 29.88
N PRO A 75 3.76 26.82 29.44
CA PRO A 75 3.19 25.56 28.97
C PRO A 75 3.84 25.11 27.68
N HIS A 76 3.92 23.80 27.47
CA HIS A 76 4.38 23.26 26.20
C HIS A 76 3.34 23.51 25.11
N GLU A 77 3.74 24.23 24.07
CA GLU A 77 2.85 24.64 22.97
C GLU A 77 3.45 24.24 21.62
N GLU A 78 2.63 23.62 20.77
CA GLU A 78 2.92 23.35 19.36
C GLU A 78 1.86 23.98 18.46
N ILE A 79 2.29 24.50 17.31
CA ILE A 79 1.41 25.12 16.32
C ILE A 79 1.52 24.32 15.03
N TYR A 80 0.38 23.84 14.54
CA TYR A 80 0.28 23.13 13.27
C TYR A 80 -0.45 23.99 12.26
N PHE A 81 0.23 24.34 11.18
CA PHE A 81 -0.31 25.16 10.11
C PHE A 81 0.36 24.75 8.79
N TYR A 82 -0.42 24.20 7.85
CA TYR A 82 0.07 23.66 6.59
C TYR A 82 -0.81 24.15 5.45
N GLU A 83 -0.34 25.15 4.71
CA GLU A 83 -1.10 25.74 3.59
C GLU A 83 -1.25 24.74 2.42
N GLY A 84 -0.22 23.93 2.15
CA GLY A 84 -0.23 22.94 1.09
C GLY A 84 -0.99 21.64 1.44
N GLY A 85 -1.57 21.55 2.64
CA GLY A 85 -2.44 20.44 3.02
C GLY A 85 -1.80 19.07 2.87
N ILE A 86 -2.49 18.14 2.22
CA ILE A 86 -1.99 16.74 2.07
C ILE A 86 -0.74 16.62 1.18
N LYS A 87 -0.42 17.63 0.35
CA LYS A 87 0.87 17.65 -0.36
C LYS A 87 2.03 17.74 0.63
N GLU A 88 1.92 18.65 1.60
CA GLU A 88 2.93 18.78 2.66
C GLU A 88 2.97 17.55 3.55
N TYR A 89 1.84 16.86 3.71
CA TYR A 89 1.80 15.60 4.45
C TYR A 89 2.62 14.50 3.75
N VAL A 90 2.48 14.34 2.43
CA VAL A 90 3.30 13.41 1.65
C VAL A 90 4.78 13.80 1.72
N ALA A 91 5.11 15.09 1.60
CA ALA A 91 6.47 15.57 1.76
C ALA A 91 7.04 15.26 3.16
N TYR A 92 6.25 15.44 4.20
CA TYR A 92 6.62 15.08 5.57
C TYR A 92 6.88 13.56 5.73
N MET A 93 6.02 12.71 5.17
CA MET A 93 6.18 11.25 5.21
C MET A 93 7.42 10.76 4.45
N ASN A 94 7.88 11.54 3.46
CA ASN A 94 9.03 11.21 2.63
C ASN A 94 10.30 11.99 3.01
N LYS A 95 10.28 12.74 4.12
CA LYS A 95 11.40 13.61 4.54
C LYS A 95 12.75 12.88 4.65
N GLU A 96 12.72 11.61 5.05
CA GLU A 96 13.91 10.76 5.23
C GLU A 96 14.06 9.71 4.11
N LYS A 97 13.30 9.84 3.03
CA LYS A 97 13.32 8.92 1.90
C LYS A 97 13.84 9.61 0.63
N ASP A 98 14.39 8.81 -0.25
CA ASP A 98 14.85 9.29 -1.55
C ASP A 98 13.68 9.33 -2.54
N ALA A 99 13.14 10.51 -2.79
CA ALA A 99 12.06 10.70 -3.75
C ALA A 99 12.54 10.33 -5.17
N LEU A 100 11.76 9.49 -5.86
CA LEU A 100 12.03 9.07 -7.23
C LEU A 100 11.87 10.21 -8.24
N HIS A 101 11.02 11.16 -7.92
CA HIS A 101 10.75 12.39 -8.70
C HIS A 101 10.44 13.54 -7.74
N PRO A 102 10.81 14.79 -8.07
CA PRO A 102 10.68 15.94 -7.15
C PRO A 102 9.23 16.38 -6.96
N GLU A 103 8.38 16.24 -7.98
CA GLU A 103 7.00 16.70 -7.92
C GLU A 103 6.11 15.72 -7.14
N ILE A 104 5.24 16.25 -6.28
CA ILE A 104 4.15 15.50 -5.68
C ILE A 104 2.94 15.61 -6.60
N ILE A 105 2.45 14.49 -7.10
CA ILE A 105 1.26 14.41 -7.93
C ILE A 105 0.06 14.74 -7.03
N TYR A 106 -0.70 15.76 -7.41
CA TYR A 106 -1.79 16.26 -6.60
C TYR A 106 -3.08 16.35 -7.40
N VAL A 107 -4.16 15.89 -6.79
CA VAL A 107 -5.52 15.90 -7.33
C VAL A 107 -6.44 16.51 -6.30
N ASN A 108 -7.26 17.47 -6.71
CA ASN A 108 -8.35 18.01 -5.90
C ASN A 108 -9.53 18.27 -6.83
N SER A 109 -10.55 17.44 -6.73
CA SER A 109 -11.71 17.46 -7.63
C SER A 109 -12.96 16.99 -6.91
N GLU A 110 -14.11 17.36 -7.45
CA GLU A 110 -15.43 17.00 -6.91
C GLU A 110 -16.30 16.39 -8.01
N LYS A 111 -17.05 15.36 -7.66
CA LYS A 111 -18.04 14.72 -8.51
C LYS A 111 -19.18 14.16 -7.66
N ASP A 112 -20.41 14.40 -8.09
CA ASP A 112 -21.64 13.91 -7.45
C ASP A 112 -21.70 14.25 -5.93
N GLY A 113 -21.17 15.43 -5.53
CA GLY A 113 -21.10 15.89 -4.16
C GLY A 113 -19.98 15.25 -3.32
N VAL A 114 -19.20 14.33 -3.91
CA VAL A 114 -18.02 13.73 -3.25
C VAL A 114 -16.77 14.50 -3.65
N GLN A 115 -16.10 15.12 -2.68
CA GLN A 115 -14.79 15.72 -2.89
C GLN A 115 -13.71 14.66 -2.74
N VAL A 116 -12.77 14.64 -3.68
CA VAL A 116 -11.62 13.73 -3.70
C VAL A 116 -10.35 14.55 -3.75
N GLU A 117 -9.52 14.39 -2.73
CA GLU A 117 -8.20 15.00 -2.66
C GLU A 117 -7.15 13.90 -2.50
N ALA A 118 -6.17 13.84 -3.40
CA ALA A 118 -5.12 12.86 -3.38
C ALA A 118 -3.74 13.48 -3.62
N ALA A 119 -2.74 13.02 -2.88
CA ALA A 119 -1.34 13.38 -3.09
C ALA A 119 -0.50 12.09 -3.14
N LEU A 120 0.37 11.99 -4.16
CA LEU A 120 1.13 10.77 -4.44
C LEU A 120 2.58 11.11 -4.81
N GLN A 121 3.53 10.32 -4.31
CA GLN A 121 4.93 10.38 -4.71
C GLN A 121 5.57 9.00 -4.54
N TRP A 122 6.42 8.61 -5.48
CA TRP A 122 7.23 7.40 -5.37
C TRP A 122 8.61 7.70 -4.80
N CYS A 123 9.14 6.77 -4.00
CA CYS A 123 10.49 6.81 -3.43
C CYS A 123 11.32 5.64 -3.98
N SER A 124 12.61 5.88 -4.21
CA SER A 124 13.54 4.89 -4.79
C SER A 124 13.94 3.82 -3.78
N ASP A 125 14.11 4.20 -2.52
CA ASP A 125 14.59 3.40 -1.40
C ASP A 125 13.50 2.64 -0.64
N ALA A 126 12.23 2.81 -0.99
CA ALA A 126 11.11 2.10 -0.38
C ALA A 126 10.64 0.92 -1.23
N TYR A 127 10.35 -0.23 -0.59
CA TYR A 127 9.96 -1.49 -1.23
C TYR A 127 8.51 -1.92 -0.93
N SER A 128 7.76 -1.07 -0.24
CA SER A 128 6.33 -1.25 0.04
C SER A 128 5.58 0.05 -0.21
N ASP A 129 4.26 -0.05 -0.35
CA ASP A 129 3.40 1.14 -0.39
C ASP A 129 3.09 1.65 1.04
N SER A 130 2.90 2.95 1.15
CA SER A 130 2.42 3.64 2.36
C SER A 130 1.24 4.52 1.96
N ILE A 131 0.03 3.98 2.08
CA ILE A 131 -1.21 4.66 1.67
C ILE A 131 -2.03 5.00 2.91
N LEU A 132 -2.25 6.28 3.14
CA LEU A 132 -3.16 6.78 4.17
C LEU A 132 -4.49 7.16 3.55
N GLY A 133 -5.58 6.55 4.03
CA GLY A 133 -6.93 6.84 3.60
C GLY A 133 -7.73 7.56 4.67
N PHE A 134 -8.49 8.56 4.24
CA PHE A 134 -9.38 9.33 5.09
C PHE A 134 -10.75 9.49 4.45
N ALA A 135 -11.79 9.38 5.26
CA ALA A 135 -13.16 9.72 4.89
C ALA A 135 -13.74 10.69 5.92
N ASN A 136 -14.12 11.90 5.50
CA ASN A 136 -14.58 12.98 6.36
C ASN A 136 -13.61 13.23 7.55
N ASN A 137 -12.32 13.32 7.25
CA ASN A 137 -11.22 13.47 8.20
C ASN A 137 -11.01 12.30 9.18
N ILE A 138 -11.73 11.19 9.02
CA ILE A 138 -11.57 9.98 9.83
C ILE A 138 -10.59 9.05 9.10
N ARG A 139 -9.56 8.59 9.79
CA ARG A 139 -8.58 7.66 9.23
C ARG A 139 -9.19 6.26 9.06
N THR A 140 -9.19 5.77 7.83
CA THR A 140 -9.72 4.45 7.49
C THR A 140 -8.59 3.43 7.44
N VAL A 141 -8.18 2.94 8.62
CA VAL A 141 -7.01 2.04 8.75
C VAL A 141 -7.20 0.70 8.03
N ASP A 142 -8.43 0.21 7.92
CA ASP A 142 -8.80 -1.00 7.20
C ASP A 142 -9.15 -0.74 5.72
N GLY A 143 -8.91 0.49 5.23
CA GLY A 143 -9.16 0.90 3.86
C GLY A 143 -10.61 1.21 3.56
N GLY A 144 -11.13 0.65 2.47
CA GLY A 144 -12.48 0.85 1.98
C GLY A 144 -12.53 1.18 0.51
N THR A 145 -13.71 1.49 0.02
CA THR A 145 -14.00 1.69 -1.42
C THR A 145 -13.14 2.76 -2.09
N HIS A 146 -12.84 3.86 -1.38
CA HIS A 146 -11.96 4.92 -1.86
C HIS A 146 -10.51 4.42 -2.09
N ILE A 147 -9.95 3.64 -1.16
CA ILE A 147 -8.60 3.05 -1.31
C ILE A 147 -8.59 1.99 -2.42
N GLU A 148 -9.66 1.20 -2.55
CA GLU A 148 -9.79 0.24 -3.65
C GLU A 148 -9.84 0.96 -5.01
N GLY A 149 -10.58 2.07 -5.10
CA GLY A 149 -10.61 2.94 -6.29
C GLY A 149 -9.22 3.43 -6.65
N LEU A 150 -8.48 3.99 -5.68
CA LEU A 150 -7.11 4.45 -5.87
C LEU A 150 -6.19 3.33 -6.37
N LYS A 151 -6.18 2.17 -5.71
CA LYS A 151 -5.35 1.02 -6.11
C LYS A 151 -5.69 0.52 -7.52
N THR A 152 -6.97 0.51 -7.86
CA THR A 152 -7.45 0.10 -9.19
C THR A 152 -6.99 1.05 -10.27
N VAL A 153 -7.18 2.36 -10.08
CA VAL A 153 -6.82 3.36 -11.08
C VAL A 153 -5.32 3.45 -11.30
N LEU A 154 -4.51 3.39 -10.24
CA LEU A 154 -3.06 3.34 -10.36
C LEU A 154 -2.61 2.16 -11.22
N THR A 155 -3.15 0.98 -10.93
CA THR A 155 -2.81 -0.25 -11.67
C THR A 155 -3.21 -0.15 -13.15
N ARG A 156 -4.41 0.32 -13.42
CA ARG A 156 -4.93 0.47 -14.78
C ARG A 156 -4.13 1.49 -15.58
N THR A 157 -3.97 2.69 -15.03
CA THR A 157 -3.32 3.82 -15.71
C THR A 157 -1.86 3.52 -16.02
N LEU A 158 -1.09 3.04 -15.05
CA LEU A 158 0.33 2.76 -15.26
C LEU A 158 0.57 1.59 -16.22
N ASN A 159 -0.27 0.55 -16.23
CA ASN A 159 -0.20 -0.50 -17.26
C ASN A 159 -0.51 0.03 -18.65
N ALA A 160 -1.50 0.92 -18.80
CA ALA A 160 -1.81 1.56 -20.08
C ALA A 160 -0.61 2.38 -20.60
N PHE A 161 0.03 3.17 -19.73
CA PHE A 161 1.24 3.92 -20.09
C PHE A 161 2.44 3.01 -20.39
N ALA A 162 2.61 1.90 -19.69
CA ALA A 162 3.68 0.94 -19.96
C ALA A 162 3.60 0.38 -21.40
N LYS A 163 2.37 0.10 -21.87
CA LYS A 163 2.11 -0.33 -23.25
C LYS A 163 2.28 0.83 -24.22
N LYS A 164 1.69 1.99 -23.97
CA LYS A 164 1.77 3.20 -24.82
C LYS A 164 3.23 3.63 -25.09
N LEU A 165 4.10 3.51 -24.07
CA LEU A 165 5.51 3.87 -24.15
C LEU A 165 6.41 2.72 -24.64
N GLY A 166 5.86 1.58 -25.02
CA GLY A 166 6.61 0.41 -25.51
C GLY A 166 7.51 -0.27 -24.47
N LYS A 167 7.34 0.06 -23.17
CA LYS A 167 8.04 -0.61 -22.06
C LYS A 167 7.53 -2.03 -21.82
N ARG A 168 6.30 -2.33 -22.24
CA ARG A 168 5.68 -3.67 -22.23
C ARG A 168 4.97 -3.90 -23.56
N LYS A 169 4.98 -5.14 -24.05
CA LYS A 169 4.26 -5.54 -25.25
C LYS A 169 2.78 -5.78 -24.92
N GLU A 170 1.90 -5.68 -25.92
CA GLU A 170 0.48 -6.04 -25.73
C GLU A 170 0.27 -7.48 -25.27
N SER A 171 1.12 -8.41 -25.72
CA SER A 171 1.11 -9.82 -25.33
C SER A 171 1.64 -10.09 -23.91
N ASP A 172 2.33 -9.12 -23.29
CA ASP A 172 2.89 -9.31 -21.96
C ASP A 172 1.80 -9.26 -20.89
N SER A 173 1.98 -10.03 -19.82
CA SER A 173 1.11 -9.92 -18.63
C SER A 173 1.22 -8.52 -18.03
N ASN A 174 0.11 -7.99 -17.54
CA ASN A 174 0.11 -6.72 -16.84
C ASN A 174 0.97 -6.77 -15.57
N LEU A 175 1.58 -5.64 -15.23
CA LEU A 175 2.24 -5.45 -13.94
C LEU A 175 1.20 -5.58 -12.82
N ALA A 176 1.50 -6.37 -11.81
CA ALA A 176 0.63 -6.51 -10.65
C ALA A 176 0.56 -5.18 -9.87
N GLY A 177 -0.59 -4.92 -9.23
CA GLY A 177 -0.78 -3.69 -8.49
C GLY A 177 0.26 -3.47 -7.38
N GLU A 178 0.74 -4.53 -6.76
CA GLU A 178 1.81 -4.48 -5.74
C GLU A 178 3.12 -3.94 -6.32
N ASN A 179 3.51 -4.40 -7.52
CA ASN A 179 4.72 -3.92 -8.18
C ASN A 179 4.62 -2.45 -8.59
N ILE A 180 3.45 -2.02 -9.05
CA ILE A 180 3.16 -0.63 -9.43
C ILE A 180 3.24 0.30 -8.22
N ARG A 181 2.77 -0.16 -7.07
CA ARG A 181 2.76 0.64 -5.84
C ARG A 181 4.03 0.51 -5.00
N GLU A 182 5.01 -0.29 -5.43
CA GLU A 182 6.29 -0.37 -4.72
C GLU A 182 6.94 1.01 -4.61
N GLY A 183 7.22 1.44 -3.39
CA GLY A 183 7.78 2.75 -3.09
C GLY A 183 6.78 3.92 -3.08
N LEU A 184 5.49 3.67 -3.31
CA LEU A 184 4.46 4.69 -3.29
C LEU A 184 4.18 5.19 -1.86
N THR A 185 4.26 6.49 -1.66
CA THR A 185 3.64 7.20 -0.54
C THR A 185 2.43 7.96 -1.07
N ALA A 186 1.27 7.73 -0.49
CA ALA A 186 0.03 8.38 -0.91
C ALA A 186 -0.86 8.76 0.28
N VAL A 187 -1.50 9.91 0.17
CA VAL A 187 -2.57 10.35 1.06
C VAL A 187 -3.81 10.56 0.19
N LEU A 188 -4.91 9.90 0.56
CA LEU A 188 -6.22 10.05 -0.09
C LEU A 188 -7.24 10.49 0.95
N SER A 189 -7.85 11.65 0.74
CA SER A 189 -8.94 12.17 1.55
C SER A 189 -10.20 12.31 0.70
N VAL A 190 -11.28 11.72 1.15
CA VAL A 190 -12.60 11.90 0.53
C VAL A 190 -13.55 12.57 1.52
N LYS A 191 -14.36 13.53 1.03
CA LYS A 191 -15.48 14.08 1.78
C LYS A 191 -16.76 13.62 1.12
N VAL A 192 -17.53 12.84 1.86
CA VAL A 192 -18.76 12.19 1.40
C VAL A 192 -19.93 12.77 2.20
N PRO A 193 -21.02 13.22 1.55
CA PRO A 193 -22.17 13.82 2.28
C PRO A 193 -22.77 12.85 3.31
N GLU A 194 -22.97 11.58 2.92
CA GLU A 194 -23.51 10.54 3.79
C GLU A 194 -22.54 9.36 3.83
N PRO A 195 -21.53 9.38 4.71
CA PRO A 195 -20.53 8.33 4.77
C PRO A 195 -21.06 7.08 5.47
N GLU A 196 -20.97 5.94 4.80
CA GLU A 196 -21.28 4.62 5.34
C GLU A 196 -19.98 3.93 5.74
N PHE A 197 -19.86 3.54 7.00
CA PHE A 197 -18.69 2.83 7.51
C PHE A 197 -19.04 1.41 7.94
N GLU A 198 -18.11 0.48 7.72
CA GLU A 198 -18.23 -0.84 8.32
C GLU A 198 -17.88 -0.75 9.82
N GLY A 199 -18.92 -0.82 10.66
CA GLY A 199 -18.80 -0.83 12.11
C GLY A 199 -18.61 0.55 12.77
N GLN A 200 -18.77 0.55 14.11
CA GLN A 200 -18.75 1.76 14.93
C GLN A 200 -17.37 2.45 14.99
N THR A 201 -16.30 1.71 14.79
CA THR A 201 -14.92 2.24 14.80
C THR A 201 -14.58 3.06 13.56
N LYS A 202 -15.43 3.01 12.52
CA LYS A 202 -15.29 3.78 11.27
C LYS A 202 -13.95 3.56 10.54
N THR A 203 -13.39 2.38 10.68
CA THR A 203 -12.06 2.05 10.13
C THR A 203 -12.08 1.73 8.65
N LYS A 204 -13.26 1.47 8.05
CA LYS A 204 -13.42 1.11 6.65
C LYS A 204 -14.63 1.80 6.04
N LEU A 205 -14.43 2.49 4.90
CA LEU A 205 -15.53 3.13 4.15
C LEU A 205 -16.23 2.11 3.25
N GLY A 206 -17.58 2.08 3.33
CA GLY A 206 -18.43 1.13 2.61
C GLY A 206 -19.10 1.66 1.35
N ASN A 207 -19.26 2.98 1.21
CA ASN A 207 -19.94 3.63 0.06
C ASN A 207 -19.45 3.10 -1.29
N THR A 208 -20.25 2.32 -2.00
CA THR A 208 -19.85 1.63 -3.24
C THR A 208 -19.56 2.59 -4.40
N GLU A 209 -20.30 3.69 -4.50
CA GLU A 209 -20.16 4.73 -5.52
C GLU A 209 -18.80 5.46 -5.45
N VAL A 210 -18.25 5.63 -4.24
CA VAL A 210 -17.00 6.35 -4.02
C VAL A 210 -15.83 5.68 -4.75
N ARG A 211 -15.84 4.35 -4.89
CA ARG A 211 -14.82 3.63 -5.66
C ARG A 211 -14.73 4.13 -7.10
N GLY A 212 -15.89 4.24 -7.77
CA GLY A 212 -15.95 4.70 -9.16
C GLY A 212 -15.61 6.19 -9.32
N ILE A 213 -16.01 7.01 -8.35
CA ILE A 213 -15.70 8.45 -8.34
C ILE A 213 -14.19 8.67 -8.20
N VAL A 214 -13.54 8.01 -7.25
CA VAL A 214 -12.08 8.08 -7.07
C VAL A 214 -11.34 7.56 -8.30
N ASP A 215 -11.76 6.41 -8.85
CA ASP A 215 -11.18 5.83 -10.07
C ASP A 215 -11.23 6.81 -11.25
N ASN A 216 -12.33 7.52 -11.41
CA ASN A 216 -12.51 8.48 -12.50
C ASN A 216 -11.65 9.75 -12.26
N LEU A 217 -11.86 10.46 -11.15
CA LEU A 217 -11.21 11.74 -10.89
C LEU A 217 -9.69 11.63 -10.79
N VAL A 218 -9.21 10.64 -10.04
CA VAL A 218 -7.77 10.42 -9.93
C VAL A 218 -7.18 9.92 -11.26
N GLY A 219 -7.93 9.09 -12.01
CA GLY A 219 -7.49 8.57 -13.30
C GLY A 219 -7.29 9.65 -14.35
N GLU A 220 -8.22 10.58 -14.47
CA GLU A 220 -8.11 11.71 -15.37
C GLU A 220 -6.93 12.62 -15.02
N ALA A 221 -6.83 13.05 -13.77
CA ALA A 221 -5.77 13.94 -13.32
C ALA A 221 -4.38 13.28 -13.40
N LEU A 222 -4.28 12.01 -12.99
CA LEU A 222 -3.03 11.24 -13.08
C LEU A 222 -2.59 11.07 -14.54
N SER A 223 -3.51 10.71 -15.43
CA SER A 223 -3.19 10.55 -16.86
C SER A 223 -2.70 11.85 -17.46
N GLN A 224 -3.37 12.97 -17.18
CA GLN A 224 -2.95 14.28 -17.63
C GLN A 224 -1.56 14.65 -17.08
N PHE A 225 -1.33 14.46 -15.78
CA PHE A 225 -0.01 14.74 -15.18
C PHE A 225 1.10 13.93 -15.85
N LEU A 226 0.89 12.64 -16.05
CA LEU A 226 1.90 11.74 -16.63
C LEU A 226 2.17 12.03 -18.12
N GLU A 227 1.19 12.50 -18.88
CA GLU A 227 1.38 12.94 -20.26
C GLU A 227 2.27 14.19 -20.37
N PHE A 228 2.12 15.11 -19.42
CA PHE A 228 2.97 16.31 -19.37
C PHE A 228 4.35 16.07 -18.73
N ASN A 229 4.55 14.94 -18.03
CA ASN A 229 5.78 14.62 -17.30
C ASN A 229 6.36 13.26 -17.73
N PRO A 230 6.85 13.12 -18.97
CA PRO A 230 7.33 11.84 -19.52
C PRO A 230 8.54 11.25 -18.77
N SER A 231 9.36 12.10 -18.16
CA SER A 231 10.47 11.66 -17.31
C SER A 231 9.97 10.97 -16.04
N VAL A 232 8.95 11.52 -15.38
CA VAL A 232 8.37 10.98 -14.15
C VAL A 232 7.76 9.60 -14.40
N ILE A 233 6.92 9.48 -15.45
CA ILE A 233 6.34 8.18 -15.79
C ILE A 233 7.41 7.16 -16.17
N GLY A 234 8.49 7.59 -16.85
CA GLY A 234 9.62 6.73 -17.18
C GLY A 234 10.25 6.10 -15.93
N LEU A 235 10.53 6.90 -14.91
CA LEU A 235 11.12 6.47 -13.64
C LEU A 235 10.17 5.53 -12.86
N ILE A 236 8.88 5.89 -12.75
CA ILE A 236 7.88 5.06 -12.06
C ILE A 236 7.74 3.69 -12.73
N LEU A 237 7.65 3.64 -14.06
CA LEU A 237 7.55 2.38 -14.79
C LEU A 237 8.81 1.53 -14.68
N GLU A 238 9.98 2.15 -14.68
CA GLU A 238 11.25 1.43 -14.51
C GLU A 238 11.31 0.74 -13.16
N LYS A 239 10.97 1.44 -12.07
CA LYS A 239 10.87 0.86 -10.74
C LYS A 239 9.84 -0.29 -10.69
N ALA A 240 8.65 -0.08 -11.23
CA ALA A 240 7.59 -1.10 -11.26
C ALA A 240 8.00 -2.37 -12.05
N ILE A 241 8.73 -2.20 -13.16
CA ILE A 241 9.25 -3.33 -13.95
C ILE A 241 10.36 -4.06 -13.19
N GLN A 242 11.24 -3.35 -12.49
CA GLN A 242 12.26 -3.95 -11.63
C GLN A 242 11.62 -4.77 -10.51
N ALA A 243 10.61 -4.24 -9.82
CA ALA A 243 9.83 -4.93 -8.80
C ALA A 243 9.16 -6.19 -9.36
N PHE A 244 8.54 -6.11 -10.54
CA PHE A 244 7.94 -7.25 -11.24
C PHE A 244 8.96 -8.34 -11.54
N ASN A 245 10.12 -7.98 -12.09
CA ASN A 245 11.17 -8.93 -12.43
C ASN A 245 11.74 -9.61 -11.19
N ALA A 246 11.92 -8.88 -10.08
CA ALA A 246 12.37 -9.42 -8.81
C ALA A 246 11.34 -10.39 -8.22
N ALA A 247 10.04 -10.05 -8.25
CA ALA A 247 8.96 -10.91 -7.79
C ALA A 247 8.86 -12.21 -8.61
N GLU A 248 8.98 -12.12 -9.95
CA GLU A 248 9.01 -13.29 -10.83
C GLU A 248 10.22 -14.21 -10.56
N ALA A 249 11.40 -13.63 -10.39
CA ALA A 249 12.60 -14.39 -10.04
C ALA A 249 12.44 -15.12 -8.70
N ALA A 250 11.90 -14.43 -7.69
CA ALA A 250 11.62 -15.01 -6.37
C ALA A 250 10.56 -16.12 -6.44
N ARG A 251 9.52 -15.95 -7.28
CA ARG A 251 8.50 -16.98 -7.51
C ARG A 251 9.10 -18.23 -8.14
N ARG A 252 9.90 -18.07 -9.19
CA ARG A 252 10.59 -19.18 -9.87
C ARG A 252 11.54 -19.94 -8.93
N ALA A 253 12.29 -19.21 -8.12
CA ALA A 253 13.19 -19.82 -7.13
C ALA A 253 12.41 -20.66 -6.10
N ARG A 254 11.30 -20.13 -5.55
CA ARG A 254 10.42 -20.86 -4.62
C ARG A 254 9.80 -22.10 -5.25
N GLU A 255 9.39 -22.05 -6.51
CA GLU A 255 8.86 -23.22 -7.22
C GLU A 255 9.92 -24.31 -7.41
N LEU A 256 11.17 -23.94 -7.72
CA LEU A 256 12.29 -24.89 -7.85
C LEU A 256 12.57 -25.59 -6.51
N VAL A 257 12.57 -24.84 -5.40
CA VAL A 257 12.76 -25.42 -4.05
C VAL A 257 11.61 -26.37 -3.70
N ARG A 258 10.35 -25.98 -3.94
CA ARG A 258 9.18 -26.84 -3.72
C ARG A 258 9.26 -28.14 -4.54
N ARG A 259 9.65 -28.03 -5.80
CA ARG A 259 9.80 -29.20 -6.69
C ARG A 259 10.84 -30.16 -6.17
N LYS A 260 11.97 -29.63 -5.66
CA LYS A 260 13.03 -30.44 -5.06
C LYS A 260 12.56 -31.15 -3.77
N SER A 261 11.83 -30.40 -2.90
CA SER A 261 11.25 -30.92 -1.66
C SER A 261 10.17 -32.01 -1.90
N VAL A 262 9.32 -31.86 -2.91
CA VAL A 262 8.30 -32.85 -3.28
C VAL A 262 8.95 -34.13 -3.81
N LEU A 263 10.04 -33.99 -4.58
CA LEU A 263 10.81 -35.16 -5.08
C LEU A 263 11.58 -35.87 -3.96
N GLU A 264 11.99 -35.15 -2.92
CA GLU A 264 12.64 -35.74 -1.73
C GLU A 264 11.64 -36.38 -0.76
N SER A 265 10.36 -35.93 -0.74
CA SER A 265 9.31 -36.47 0.14
C SER A 265 8.40 -37.51 -0.49
N SER A 266 8.44 -37.68 -1.82
CA SER A 266 7.70 -38.75 -2.48
C SER A 266 8.47 -40.09 -2.38
N THR A 267 7.73 -41.18 -2.31
CA THR A 267 8.27 -42.59 -2.30
C THR A 267 9.07 -42.96 -3.55
N LEU A 268 9.16 -42.10 -4.54
CA LEU A 268 10.17 -42.16 -5.58
C LEU A 268 11.50 -41.70 -4.97
N PRO A 269 12.47 -42.62 -4.81
CA PRO A 269 13.72 -42.32 -4.12
C PRO A 269 14.44 -41.15 -4.76
N GLY A 270 15.20 -40.37 -3.96
CA GLY A 270 16.02 -39.22 -4.37
C GLY A 270 17.08 -39.49 -5.45
N LYS A 271 16.82 -40.47 -6.28
CA LYS A 271 17.60 -41.00 -7.41
C LYS A 271 17.15 -40.43 -8.76
N LEU A 272 15.92 -39.85 -8.86
CA LEU A 272 15.45 -39.22 -10.09
C LEU A 272 16.27 -37.96 -10.37
N ALA A 273 16.95 -37.96 -11.47
CA ALA A 273 17.58 -36.74 -12.00
C ALA A 273 16.59 -36.07 -12.98
N ASP A 274 15.80 -35.13 -12.49
CA ASP A 274 14.76 -34.42 -13.25
C ASP A 274 15.35 -33.50 -14.34
N CYS A 275 14.54 -33.18 -15.36
CA CYS A 275 14.83 -32.20 -16.39
C CYS A 275 14.20 -30.81 -16.06
N SER A 276 14.63 -29.77 -16.74
CA SER A 276 14.11 -28.41 -16.49
C SER A 276 12.88 -28.06 -17.31
N ASP A 277 12.61 -28.73 -18.43
CA ASP A 277 11.38 -28.54 -19.21
C ASP A 277 10.19 -29.16 -18.46
N ARG A 278 9.02 -28.53 -18.56
CA ARG A 278 7.79 -28.91 -17.87
C ARG A 278 6.76 -29.57 -18.79
N ASP A 279 6.95 -29.42 -20.09
CA ASP A 279 6.03 -29.98 -21.06
C ASP A 279 6.32 -31.43 -21.28
N PRO A 280 5.40 -32.37 -20.88
CA PRO A 280 5.60 -33.79 -21.07
C PRO A 280 5.76 -34.20 -22.54
N VAL A 281 5.29 -33.39 -23.48
CA VAL A 281 5.43 -33.64 -24.92
C VAL A 281 6.88 -33.48 -25.39
N ASN A 282 7.63 -32.58 -24.72
CA ASN A 282 9.01 -32.25 -25.08
C ASN A 282 10.04 -32.93 -24.16
N THR A 283 9.61 -33.79 -23.21
CA THR A 283 10.52 -34.39 -22.22
C THR A 283 10.59 -35.91 -22.37
N GLU A 284 11.75 -36.44 -22.04
CA GLU A 284 12.06 -37.86 -22.10
C GLU A 284 12.47 -38.38 -20.71
N LEU A 285 11.97 -39.54 -20.32
CA LEU A 285 12.38 -40.27 -19.11
C LEU A 285 13.17 -41.51 -19.47
N TYR A 286 14.45 -41.54 -19.09
CA TYR A 286 15.31 -42.69 -19.22
C TYR A 286 15.32 -43.51 -17.92
N ILE A 287 14.89 -44.74 -17.99
CA ILE A 287 14.95 -45.71 -16.89
C ILE A 287 16.19 -46.56 -17.08
N VAL A 288 17.10 -46.56 -16.10
CA VAL A 288 18.38 -47.26 -16.17
C VAL A 288 18.55 -48.22 -15.01
N GLU A 289 19.27 -49.34 -15.24
CA GLU A 289 19.54 -50.34 -14.22
C GLU A 289 20.71 -49.91 -13.33
N GLY A 290 20.40 -49.67 -12.03
CA GLY A 290 21.40 -49.43 -11.00
C GLY A 290 22.03 -48.01 -10.98
N ASP A 291 22.72 -47.76 -9.90
CA ASP A 291 23.28 -46.44 -9.61
C ASP A 291 24.48 -46.09 -10.52
N SER A 292 25.26 -47.10 -10.97
CA SER A 292 26.40 -46.89 -11.85
C SER A 292 25.97 -46.41 -13.25
N ALA A 293 24.96 -47.09 -13.86
CA ALA A 293 24.40 -46.66 -15.13
C ALA A 293 23.70 -45.31 -15.01
N GLY A 294 23.01 -45.07 -13.86
CA GLY A 294 22.43 -43.80 -13.53
C GLY A 294 23.43 -42.64 -13.46
N GLY A 295 24.63 -42.90 -12.92
CA GLY A 295 25.71 -41.92 -12.87
C GLY A 295 26.21 -41.51 -14.25
N SER A 296 26.48 -42.47 -15.10
CA SER A 296 26.94 -42.23 -16.48
C SER A 296 25.87 -41.54 -17.34
N ALA A 297 24.61 -41.99 -17.23
CA ALA A 297 23.48 -41.38 -17.92
C ALA A 297 23.23 -39.92 -17.48
N LYS A 298 23.38 -39.60 -16.18
CA LYS A 298 23.30 -38.24 -15.67
C LYS A 298 24.34 -37.28 -16.24
N GLN A 299 25.55 -37.79 -16.53
CA GLN A 299 26.62 -36.98 -17.10
C GLN A 299 26.40 -36.72 -18.59
N GLY A 300 25.87 -37.68 -19.35
CA GLY A 300 25.69 -37.63 -20.80
C GLY A 300 24.36 -37.00 -21.26
N ARG A 301 23.38 -36.78 -20.36
CA ARG A 301 22.03 -36.30 -20.73
C ARG A 301 21.97 -34.82 -21.09
N ASP A 302 21.01 -34.44 -21.88
CA ASP A 302 20.58 -33.06 -21.96
C ASP A 302 19.66 -32.71 -20.76
N ARG A 303 20.16 -31.85 -19.87
CA ARG A 303 19.41 -31.47 -18.65
C ARG A 303 18.15 -30.67 -18.93
N LYS A 304 17.99 -30.16 -20.14
CA LYS A 304 16.82 -29.38 -20.51
C LYS A 304 15.57 -30.24 -20.60
N PHE A 305 15.64 -31.38 -21.25
CA PHE A 305 14.47 -32.21 -21.54
C PHE A 305 14.62 -33.72 -21.18
N GLN A 306 15.80 -34.17 -20.74
CA GLN A 306 16.03 -35.56 -20.40
C GLN A 306 16.12 -35.78 -18.88
N ALA A 307 15.24 -36.64 -18.35
CA ALA A 307 15.23 -37.09 -16.96
C ALA A 307 15.77 -38.54 -16.87
N ILE A 308 16.53 -38.86 -15.80
CA ILE A 308 17.11 -40.20 -15.56
C ILE A 308 16.58 -40.76 -14.25
N LEU A 309 16.01 -41.96 -14.30
CA LEU A 309 15.55 -42.71 -13.13
C LEU A 309 16.29 -44.02 -13.02
N PRO A 310 17.30 -44.18 -12.13
CA PRO A 310 17.92 -45.45 -11.85
C PRO A 310 16.98 -46.32 -10.98
N ILE A 311 16.68 -47.52 -11.44
CA ILE A 311 15.89 -48.52 -10.71
C ILE A 311 16.83 -49.53 -10.08
N ARG A 312 16.60 -49.85 -8.81
CA ARG A 312 17.39 -50.84 -8.08
C ARG A 312 16.83 -52.23 -8.31
N GLY A 313 17.67 -53.15 -8.77
CA GLY A 313 17.31 -54.57 -8.98
C GLY A 313 17.26 -54.97 -10.43
N LYS A 314 17.15 -56.28 -10.68
CA LYS A 314 17.06 -56.84 -12.01
C LYS A 314 15.68 -56.53 -12.61
N LEU A 315 15.65 -55.88 -13.76
CA LEU A 315 14.40 -55.61 -14.48
C LEU A 315 13.86 -56.91 -15.03
N ILE A 316 12.67 -57.33 -14.60
CA ILE A 316 11.98 -58.50 -15.12
C ILE A 316 11.06 -58.01 -16.24
N ASN A 317 11.23 -58.61 -17.43
CA ASN A 317 10.31 -58.36 -18.54
C ASN A 317 9.03 -59.15 -18.30
N VAL A 318 7.96 -58.48 -17.86
CA VAL A 318 6.67 -59.11 -17.52
C VAL A 318 5.97 -59.79 -18.72
N GLU A 319 6.33 -59.42 -19.95
CA GLU A 319 5.78 -60.04 -21.16
C GLU A 319 6.47 -61.38 -21.52
N LYS A 320 7.59 -61.70 -20.86
CA LYS A 320 8.38 -62.90 -21.07
C LYS A 320 8.50 -63.77 -19.81
N ALA A 321 7.78 -63.41 -18.73
CA ALA A 321 7.80 -64.16 -17.48
C ALA A 321 6.66 -65.22 -17.42
#